data_910334204a19b65c5d03f226ee4a0786
#
_entry.id   910334204a19b65c5d03f226ee4a0786
#
_cell.length_a   1.000
_cell.length_b   1.000
_cell.length_c   1.000
_cell.angle_alpha   90.00
_cell.angle_beta   90.00
_cell.angle_gamma   90.00
#
_symmetry.space_group_name_H-M   'P 1'
#
loop_
_entity.id
_entity.type
_entity.pdbx_description
1 polymer ?
#
loop_
_entity_poly.entity_id
_entity_poly.type
_entity_poly.pdbx_seq_one_letter_code
_entity_poly.pdbx_strand_id
1 'polypeptide(L)'
;MKKMFFILISILLLILGCQKTKEQVISHEEAKILLDQFMETVMKVDTTLAEKILHPNCIFRYPVLPEPIKGIENYKKFIKSNANTFSNFVATIEEVNVKGDKIWSRYSMSGINIGPMGNIPATGKSFQITGMAITRVKDGKIIEDETYWNVLGFFQQLGFTLTPPKVEAK
;
A
#
# COMPACT_ATOMS: atom_id res chain seq x y z
N MET A 1 24.56 47.81 28.73
CA MET A 1 23.35 47.01 28.98
C MET A 1 22.60 46.64 27.67
N LYS A 2 22.32 47.55 26.73
CA LYS A 2 21.61 47.22 25.46
C LYS A 2 22.35 46.22 24.58
N LYS A 3 23.67 46.27 24.43
CA LYS A 3 24.46 45.33 23.61
C LYS A 3 24.47 43.89 24.13
N MET A 4 24.46 43.73 25.46
CA MET A 4 24.46 42.42 26.10
C MET A 4 23.08 41.71 25.97
N PHE A 5 22.00 42.50 25.89
CA PHE A 5 20.64 42.01 25.71
C PHE A 5 20.43 41.44 24.28
N PHE A 6 21.03 42.05 23.25
CA PHE A 6 20.97 41.55 21.86
C PHE A 6 21.77 40.27 21.68
N ILE A 7 22.87 40.07 22.36
CA ILE A 7 23.69 38.86 22.30
C ILE A 7 22.92 37.67 22.95
N LEU A 8 22.21 37.89 24.05
CA LEU A 8 21.38 36.87 24.68
C LEU A 8 20.18 36.41 23.82
N ILE A 9 19.54 37.36 23.13
CA ILE A 9 18.44 37.04 22.19
C ILE A 9 18.96 36.26 20.97
N SER A 10 20.16 36.60 20.47
CA SER A 10 20.78 35.91 19.34
C SER A 10 21.17 34.46 19.66
N ILE A 11 21.61 34.18 20.88
CA ILE A 11 21.92 32.81 21.34
C ILE A 11 20.66 31.97 21.56
N LEU A 12 19.57 32.60 22.05
CA LEU A 12 18.30 31.92 22.26
C LEU A 12 17.65 31.48 20.95
N LEU A 13 17.82 32.24 19.85
CA LEU A 13 17.32 31.87 18.51
C LEU A 13 18.11 30.74 17.87
N LEU A 14 19.38 30.52 18.22
CA LEU A 14 20.19 29.42 17.71
C LEU A 14 19.85 28.06 18.36
N ILE A 15 19.24 28.05 19.53
CA ILE A 15 18.85 26.82 20.23
C ILE A 15 17.51 26.27 19.71
N LEU A 16 16.65 27.11 19.11
CA LEU A 16 15.37 26.72 18.53
C LEU A 16 15.49 26.08 17.16
N GLY A 17 16.67 26.09 16.52
CA GLY A 17 16.87 25.64 15.13
C GLY A 17 17.18 24.16 14.93
N CYS A 18 17.34 23.35 15.98
CA CYS A 18 17.72 21.96 15.84
C CYS A 18 16.74 21.00 16.54
N GLN A 19 15.45 21.11 16.23
CA GLN A 19 14.58 19.96 16.45
C GLN A 19 14.89 18.94 15.35
N LYS A 20 15.78 17.99 15.63
CA LYS A 20 15.84 16.74 14.88
C LYS A 20 14.42 16.16 14.92
N THR A 21 13.73 16.18 13.81
CA THR A 21 12.52 15.37 13.63
C THR A 21 12.88 13.97 14.09
N LYS A 22 12.29 13.50 15.19
CA LYS A 22 12.48 12.11 15.62
C LYS A 22 12.08 11.26 14.44
N GLU A 23 13.04 10.55 13.86
CA GLU A 23 12.76 9.58 12.81
C GLU A 23 11.76 8.59 13.43
N GLN A 24 10.58 8.51 12.84
CA GLN A 24 9.55 7.61 13.33
C GLN A 24 10.03 6.19 13.02
N VAL A 25 10.34 5.43 14.06
CA VAL A 25 10.79 4.05 13.95
C VAL A 25 9.62 3.16 14.35
N ILE A 26 9.19 2.28 13.45
CA ILE A 26 8.23 1.23 13.76
C ILE A 26 8.99 -0.05 14.12
N SER A 27 8.57 -0.77 15.13
CA SER A 27 9.13 -2.07 15.48
C SER A 27 8.66 -3.17 14.52
N HIS A 28 9.36 -4.30 14.49
CA HIS A 28 8.98 -5.44 13.66
C HIS A 28 7.59 -5.99 14.05
N GLU A 29 7.30 -6.07 15.34
CA GLU A 29 6.01 -6.56 15.86
C GLU A 29 4.86 -5.63 15.48
N GLU A 30 5.03 -4.31 15.68
CA GLU A 30 4.03 -3.32 15.28
C GLU A 30 3.79 -3.33 13.77
N ALA A 31 4.86 -3.48 12.98
CA ALA A 31 4.76 -3.58 11.52
C ALA A 31 3.97 -4.80 11.08
N LYS A 32 4.22 -5.95 11.70
CA LYS A 32 3.49 -7.19 11.41
C LYS A 32 2.00 -7.04 11.73
N ILE A 33 1.66 -6.55 12.92
CA ILE A 33 0.27 -6.31 13.33
C ILE A 33 -0.41 -5.34 12.36
N LEU A 34 0.25 -4.25 11.99
CA LEU A 34 -0.29 -3.24 11.08
C LEU A 34 -0.58 -3.82 9.69
N LEU A 35 0.34 -4.63 9.15
CA LEU A 35 0.16 -5.27 7.85
C LEU A 35 -0.92 -6.36 7.87
N ASP A 36 -1.01 -7.16 8.94
CA ASP A 36 -2.06 -8.16 9.10
C ASP A 36 -3.45 -7.47 9.13
N GLN A 37 -3.58 -6.37 9.89
CA GLN A 37 -4.79 -5.55 9.89
C GLN A 37 -5.07 -4.93 8.51
N PHE A 38 -4.03 -4.53 7.78
CA PHE A 38 -4.19 -4.01 6.42
C PHE A 38 -4.77 -5.07 5.46
N MET A 39 -4.26 -6.31 5.50
CA MET A 39 -4.83 -7.42 4.73
C MET A 39 -6.28 -7.71 5.15
N GLU A 40 -6.59 -7.62 6.43
CA GLU A 40 -7.95 -7.80 6.94
C GLU A 40 -8.93 -6.77 6.36
N THR A 41 -8.52 -5.51 6.17
CA THR A 41 -9.40 -4.49 5.55
C THR A 41 -9.87 -4.91 4.17
N VAL A 42 -9.01 -5.56 3.38
CA VAL A 42 -9.33 -6.02 2.03
C VAL A 42 -10.18 -7.28 2.06
N MET A 43 -9.78 -8.27 2.88
CA MET A 43 -10.49 -9.55 2.97
C MET A 43 -11.92 -9.42 3.51
N LYS A 44 -12.13 -8.55 4.49
CA LYS A 44 -13.44 -8.34 5.15
C LYS A 44 -14.18 -7.08 4.68
N VAL A 45 -13.59 -6.29 3.79
CA VAL A 45 -14.11 -4.98 3.36
C VAL A 45 -14.36 -4.05 4.56
N ASP A 46 -13.49 -4.15 5.57
CA ASP A 46 -13.64 -3.39 6.82
C ASP A 46 -13.15 -1.95 6.66
N THR A 47 -14.09 -1.07 6.30
CA THR A 47 -13.81 0.36 6.14
C THR A 47 -13.56 1.08 7.46
N THR A 48 -14.06 0.54 8.58
CA THR A 48 -13.84 1.11 9.92
C THR A 48 -12.41 0.81 10.39
N LEU A 49 -11.93 -0.41 10.17
CA LEU A 49 -10.55 -0.76 10.44
C LEU A 49 -9.60 0.06 9.54
N ALA A 50 -9.95 0.24 8.26
CA ALA A 50 -9.17 1.07 7.34
C ALA A 50 -8.98 2.51 7.88
N GLU A 51 -10.00 3.14 8.46
CA GLU A 51 -9.90 4.47 9.06
C GLU A 51 -8.94 4.53 10.27
N LYS A 52 -8.82 3.44 11.00
CA LYS A 52 -7.93 3.35 12.17
C LYS A 52 -6.47 3.26 11.74
N ILE A 53 -6.17 2.45 10.73
CA ILE A 53 -4.79 2.09 10.36
C ILE A 53 -4.23 2.87 9.16
N LEU A 54 -5.08 3.53 8.36
CA LEU A 54 -4.64 4.32 7.21
C LEU A 54 -4.62 5.82 7.53
N HIS A 55 -3.60 6.49 7.02
CA HIS A 55 -3.54 7.94 7.08
C HIS A 55 -4.58 8.55 6.12
N PRO A 56 -5.28 9.67 6.47
CA PRO A 56 -6.29 10.28 5.61
C PRO A 56 -5.80 10.58 4.17
N ASN A 57 -4.52 10.96 4.04
CA ASN A 57 -3.85 11.26 2.77
C ASN A 57 -3.02 10.07 2.27
N CYS A 58 -3.44 8.83 2.50
CA CYS A 58 -2.72 7.64 2.06
C CYS A 58 -2.66 7.55 0.53
N ILE A 59 -1.59 6.91 0.03
CA ILE A 59 -1.35 6.70 -1.41
C ILE A 59 -1.00 5.23 -1.63
N PHE A 60 -1.75 4.55 -2.50
CA PHE A 60 -1.52 3.16 -2.87
C PHE A 60 -1.20 3.06 -4.36
N ARG A 61 -0.10 2.34 -4.68
CA ARG A 61 0.34 2.07 -6.05
C ARG A 61 0.25 0.58 -6.33
N TYR A 62 -0.65 0.21 -7.21
CA TYR A 62 -0.84 -1.17 -7.67
C TYR A 62 -0.48 -1.29 -9.15
N PRO A 63 0.26 -2.35 -9.56
CA PRO A 63 0.78 -2.46 -10.93
C PRO A 63 -0.31 -2.64 -12.01
N VAL A 64 -1.55 -2.94 -11.60
CA VAL A 64 -2.71 -3.07 -12.50
C VAL A 64 -3.53 -1.79 -12.63
N LEU A 65 -3.20 -0.76 -11.87
CA LEU A 65 -3.90 0.53 -11.94
C LEU A 65 -3.01 1.56 -12.64
N PRO A 66 -3.54 2.32 -13.61
CA PRO A 66 -2.78 3.35 -14.31
C PRO A 66 -2.43 4.53 -13.40
N GLU A 67 -3.25 4.80 -12.38
CA GLU A 67 -3.08 5.89 -11.44
C GLU A 67 -3.12 5.41 -9.99
N PRO A 68 -2.36 6.04 -9.07
CA PRO A 68 -2.40 5.71 -7.66
C PRO A 68 -3.77 6.00 -7.04
N ILE A 69 -4.18 5.18 -6.09
CA ILE A 69 -5.32 5.47 -5.23
C ILE A 69 -4.86 6.50 -4.19
N LYS A 70 -5.47 7.68 -4.16
CA LYS A 70 -5.13 8.78 -3.26
C LYS A 70 -6.25 9.05 -2.27
N GLY A 71 -5.92 9.02 -0.99
CA GLY A 71 -6.83 9.29 0.13
C GLY A 71 -7.70 8.11 0.51
N ILE A 72 -8.11 8.10 1.77
CA ILE A 72 -8.82 7.00 2.41
C ILE A 72 -10.19 6.72 1.76
N GLU A 73 -10.90 7.74 1.31
CA GLU A 73 -12.22 7.55 0.71
C GLU A 73 -12.15 6.80 -0.63
N ASN A 74 -11.10 7.05 -1.43
CA ASN A 74 -10.87 6.30 -2.66
C ASN A 74 -10.40 4.87 -2.37
N TYR A 75 -9.61 4.67 -1.30
CA TYR A 75 -9.25 3.33 -0.86
C TYR A 75 -10.49 2.50 -0.43
N LYS A 76 -11.41 3.09 0.33
CA LYS A 76 -12.66 2.43 0.72
C LYS A 76 -13.51 2.01 -0.50
N LYS A 77 -13.58 2.87 -1.53
CA LYS A 77 -14.25 2.51 -2.80
C LYS A 77 -13.54 1.35 -3.49
N PHE A 78 -12.21 1.36 -3.48
CA PHE A 78 -11.39 0.30 -4.09
C PHE A 78 -11.64 -1.06 -3.42
N ILE A 79 -11.59 -1.18 -2.09
CA ILE A 79 -11.81 -2.47 -1.41
C ILE A 79 -13.24 -2.99 -1.61
N LYS A 80 -14.25 -2.11 -1.67
CA LYS A 80 -15.62 -2.49 -2.01
C LYS A 80 -15.75 -3.00 -3.44
N SER A 81 -15.09 -2.34 -4.40
CA SER A 81 -15.05 -2.80 -5.79
C SER A 81 -14.33 -4.14 -5.91
N ASN A 82 -13.22 -4.31 -5.19
CA ASN A 82 -12.45 -5.56 -5.19
C ASN A 82 -13.27 -6.75 -4.71
N ALA A 83 -14.10 -6.57 -3.69
CA ALA A 83 -15.02 -7.61 -3.17
C ALA A 83 -16.08 -8.04 -4.20
N ASN A 84 -16.50 -7.15 -5.10
CA ASN A 84 -17.41 -7.48 -6.19
C ASN A 84 -16.71 -8.20 -7.35
N THR A 85 -15.39 -8.07 -7.43
CA THR A 85 -14.55 -8.64 -8.50
C THR A 85 -14.03 -10.03 -8.15
N PHE A 86 -13.72 -10.26 -6.85
CA PHE A 86 -13.10 -11.49 -6.39
C PHE A 86 -13.87 -12.09 -5.21
N SER A 87 -14.07 -13.41 -5.26
CA SER A 87 -14.56 -14.21 -4.12
C SER A 87 -13.46 -15.09 -3.55
N ASN A 88 -13.68 -15.60 -2.34
CA ASN A 88 -12.71 -16.43 -1.61
C ASN A 88 -11.31 -15.78 -1.57
N PHE A 89 -11.29 -14.45 -1.44
CA PHE A 89 -10.05 -13.70 -1.44
C PHE A 89 -9.33 -13.90 -0.11
N VAL A 90 -8.10 -14.40 -0.21
CA VAL A 90 -7.22 -14.60 0.94
C VAL A 90 -5.91 -13.88 0.66
N ALA A 91 -5.42 -13.11 1.63
CA ALA A 91 -4.12 -12.45 1.59
C ALA A 91 -3.36 -12.72 2.88
N THR A 92 -2.08 -13.05 2.77
CA THR A 92 -1.23 -13.42 3.90
C THR A 92 0.11 -12.70 3.81
N ILE A 93 0.54 -12.09 4.91
CA ILE A 93 1.90 -11.57 5.05
C ILE A 93 2.81 -12.73 5.44
N GLU A 94 3.82 -13.00 4.62
CA GLU A 94 4.74 -14.13 4.80
C GLU A 94 6.06 -13.70 5.44
N GLU A 95 6.52 -12.48 5.14
CA GLU A 95 7.79 -11.96 5.62
C GLU A 95 7.72 -10.44 5.79
N VAL A 96 8.36 -9.93 6.83
CA VAL A 96 8.42 -8.51 7.15
C VAL A 96 9.85 -8.11 7.48
N ASN A 97 10.32 -7.00 6.94
CA ASN A 97 11.56 -6.33 7.33
C ASN A 97 11.29 -4.84 7.55
N VAL A 98 11.93 -4.24 8.52
CA VAL A 98 11.67 -2.85 8.93
C VAL A 98 12.96 -2.05 8.99
N LYS A 99 12.91 -0.80 8.51
CA LYS A 99 13.97 0.18 8.70
C LYS A 99 13.37 1.60 8.76
N GLY A 100 13.47 2.25 9.91
CA GLY A 100 12.89 3.57 10.14
C GLY A 100 11.37 3.53 10.03
N ASP A 101 10.82 4.33 9.13
CA ASP A 101 9.39 4.44 8.84
C ASP A 101 8.90 3.47 7.73
N LYS A 102 9.81 2.62 7.19
CA LYS A 102 9.52 1.75 6.05
C LYS A 102 9.46 0.29 6.45
N ILE A 103 8.50 -0.40 5.85
CA ILE A 103 8.28 -1.84 5.96
C ILE A 103 8.42 -2.44 4.56
N TRP A 104 9.25 -3.47 4.42
CA TRP A 104 9.29 -4.34 3.26
C TRP A 104 8.59 -5.64 3.62
N SER A 105 7.64 -6.05 2.81
CA SER A 105 6.92 -7.30 3.07
C SER A 105 6.88 -8.17 1.82
N ARG A 106 6.87 -9.49 2.03
CA ARG A 106 6.48 -10.49 1.05
C ARG A 106 5.11 -11.03 1.45
N TYR A 107 4.24 -11.14 0.49
CA TYR A 107 2.87 -11.61 0.71
C TYR A 107 2.43 -12.58 -0.38
N SER A 108 1.40 -13.37 -0.08
CA SER A 108 0.65 -14.15 -1.05
C SER A 108 -0.82 -13.72 -1.08
N MET A 109 -1.43 -13.84 -2.23
CA MET A 109 -2.87 -13.62 -2.43
C MET A 109 -3.45 -14.70 -3.32
N SER A 110 -4.70 -15.10 -3.04
CA SER A 110 -5.47 -16.00 -3.87
C SER A 110 -6.95 -15.60 -3.90
N GLY A 111 -7.68 -16.09 -4.90
CA GLY A 111 -9.11 -15.81 -5.05
C GLY A 111 -9.67 -16.37 -6.33
N ILE A 112 -10.95 -16.10 -6.57
CA ILE A 112 -11.67 -16.47 -7.80
C ILE A 112 -12.22 -15.18 -8.41
N ASN A 113 -11.95 -14.94 -9.69
CA ASN A 113 -12.50 -13.79 -10.39
C ASN A 113 -13.97 -14.02 -10.76
N ILE A 114 -14.88 -13.40 -10.03
CA ILE A 114 -16.35 -13.53 -10.19
C ILE A 114 -17.02 -12.31 -10.80
N GLY A 115 -16.33 -11.17 -10.85
CA GLY A 115 -16.84 -9.93 -11.39
C GLY A 115 -15.89 -9.28 -12.39
N PRO A 116 -16.33 -8.22 -13.09
CA PRO A 116 -15.52 -7.57 -14.10
C PRO A 116 -14.33 -6.82 -13.49
N MET A 117 -13.21 -6.77 -14.22
CA MET A 117 -12.05 -5.93 -13.95
C MET A 117 -11.98 -4.83 -15.02
N GLY A 118 -12.57 -3.66 -14.75
CA GLY A 118 -12.77 -2.63 -15.76
C GLY A 118 -13.60 -3.16 -16.92
N ASN A 119 -13.04 -3.16 -18.14
CA ASN A 119 -13.70 -3.69 -19.35
C ASN A 119 -13.51 -5.20 -19.55
N ILE A 120 -12.82 -5.88 -18.65
CA ILE A 120 -12.58 -7.31 -18.73
C ILE A 120 -13.69 -8.04 -17.98
N PRO A 121 -14.46 -8.93 -18.64
CA PRO A 121 -15.54 -9.68 -17.99
C PRO A 121 -15.00 -10.68 -16.97
N ALA A 122 -15.86 -11.13 -16.05
CA ALA A 122 -15.55 -12.19 -15.11
C ALA A 122 -15.14 -13.48 -15.83
N THR A 123 -14.08 -14.12 -15.37
CA THR A 123 -13.56 -15.35 -15.97
C THR A 123 -13.99 -16.62 -15.25
N GLY A 124 -14.43 -16.51 -14.00
CA GLY A 124 -14.74 -17.64 -13.12
C GLY A 124 -13.51 -18.44 -12.68
N LYS A 125 -12.31 -17.99 -13.02
CA LYS A 125 -11.07 -18.72 -12.74
C LYS A 125 -10.41 -18.26 -11.44
N SER A 126 -9.71 -19.20 -10.81
CA SER A 126 -8.89 -18.91 -9.62
C SER A 126 -7.52 -18.38 -10.01
N PHE A 127 -6.92 -17.67 -9.07
CA PHE A 127 -5.53 -17.22 -9.15
C PHE A 127 -4.83 -17.42 -7.80
N GLN A 128 -3.51 -17.54 -7.85
CA GLN A 128 -2.62 -17.47 -6.72
C GLN A 128 -1.37 -16.73 -7.15
N ILE A 129 -1.03 -15.66 -6.43
CA ILE A 129 0.14 -14.82 -6.71
C ILE A 129 0.92 -14.56 -5.43
N THR A 130 2.20 -14.28 -5.60
CA THR A 130 3.06 -13.72 -4.57
C THR A 130 3.55 -12.35 -5.02
N GLY A 131 3.80 -11.48 -4.07
CA GLY A 131 4.29 -10.14 -4.33
C GLY A 131 5.14 -9.61 -3.20
N MET A 132 5.68 -8.43 -3.45
CA MET A 132 6.40 -7.63 -2.46
C MET A 132 5.79 -6.25 -2.38
N ALA A 133 5.83 -5.65 -1.20
CA ALA A 133 5.39 -4.27 -1.00
C ALA A 133 6.42 -3.47 -0.20
N ILE A 134 6.42 -2.17 -0.44
CA ILE A 134 7.12 -1.17 0.37
C ILE A 134 6.04 -0.28 0.96
N THR A 135 5.83 -0.42 2.27
CA THR A 135 4.84 0.35 3.02
C THR A 135 5.55 1.40 3.85
N ARG A 136 5.08 2.64 3.84
CA ARG A 136 5.57 3.70 4.70
C ARG A 136 4.54 4.01 5.78
N VAL A 137 5.03 4.21 7.01
CA VAL A 137 4.22 4.53 8.19
C VAL A 137 4.49 5.96 8.64
N LYS A 138 3.43 6.69 8.95
CA LYS A 138 3.46 8.01 9.55
C LYS A 138 2.39 8.11 10.63
N ASP A 139 2.78 8.60 11.81
CA ASP A 139 1.90 8.75 12.98
C ASP A 139 1.13 7.45 13.32
N GLY A 140 1.84 6.29 13.23
CA GLY A 140 1.28 4.96 13.48
C GLY A 140 0.32 4.44 12.40
N LYS A 141 0.19 5.13 11.26
CA LYS A 141 -0.72 4.77 10.16
C LYS A 141 0.03 4.60 8.85
N ILE A 142 -0.48 3.74 7.98
CA ILE A 142 0.03 3.58 6.62
C ILE A 142 -0.28 4.84 5.82
N ILE A 143 0.77 5.50 5.32
CA ILE A 143 0.65 6.69 4.48
C ILE A 143 0.96 6.40 3.00
N GLU A 144 1.83 5.44 2.72
CA GLU A 144 2.11 4.98 1.36
C GLU A 144 2.25 3.46 1.35
N ASP A 145 1.80 2.86 0.26
CA ASP A 145 2.04 1.45 -0.04
C ASP A 145 2.27 1.31 -1.55
N GLU A 146 3.37 0.68 -1.91
CA GLU A 146 3.73 0.41 -3.28
C GLU A 146 4.00 -1.08 -3.43
N THR A 147 3.20 -1.75 -4.25
CA THR A 147 3.20 -3.20 -4.36
C THR A 147 3.61 -3.66 -5.75
N TYR A 148 4.33 -4.80 -5.81
CA TYR A 148 4.83 -5.42 -7.02
C TYR A 148 4.53 -6.91 -7.03
N TRP A 149 4.01 -7.41 -8.14
CA TRP A 149 3.73 -8.82 -8.34
C TRP A 149 3.68 -9.18 -9.83
N ASN A 150 3.67 -10.45 -10.15
CA ASN A 150 3.65 -10.94 -11.53
C ASN A 150 2.27 -10.75 -12.17
N VAL A 151 2.04 -9.56 -12.73
CA VAL A 151 0.79 -9.18 -13.43
C VAL A 151 0.50 -10.11 -14.59
N LEU A 152 1.52 -10.44 -15.39
CA LEU A 152 1.35 -11.35 -16.52
C LEU A 152 0.89 -12.72 -16.07
N GLY A 153 1.56 -13.30 -15.06
CA GLY A 153 1.19 -14.60 -14.52
C GLY A 153 -0.23 -14.62 -13.93
N PHE A 154 -0.68 -13.52 -13.33
CA PHE A 154 -2.06 -13.35 -12.88
C PHE A 154 -3.05 -13.45 -14.04
N PHE A 155 -2.86 -12.67 -15.12
CA PHE A 155 -3.75 -12.70 -16.25
C PHE A 155 -3.73 -14.06 -16.98
N GLN A 156 -2.57 -14.72 -17.04
CA GLN A 156 -2.48 -16.08 -17.63
C GLN A 156 -3.29 -17.09 -16.82
N GLN A 157 -3.27 -17.04 -15.49
CA GLN A 157 -4.11 -17.89 -14.64
C GLN A 157 -5.61 -17.63 -14.88
N LEU A 158 -5.98 -16.39 -15.17
CA LEU A 158 -7.35 -16.02 -15.54
C LEU A 158 -7.70 -16.40 -17.01
N GLY A 159 -6.76 -16.97 -17.78
CA GLY A 159 -6.96 -17.49 -19.12
C GLY A 159 -6.64 -16.53 -20.26
N PHE A 160 -5.96 -15.43 -19.95
CA PHE A 160 -5.47 -14.52 -20.99
C PHE A 160 -4.21 -15.08 -21.64
N THR A 161 -4.05 -14.83 -22.93
CA THR A 161 -2.87 -15.19 -23.72
C THR A 161 -2.20 -13.93 -24.26
N LEU A 162 -0.86 -13.95 -24.34
CA LEU A 162 -0.11 -12.92 -25.03
C LEU A 162 -0.26 -13.12 -26.55
N THR A 163 -0.67 -12.07 -27.23
CA THR A 163 -0.65 -12.06 -28.70
C THR A 163 0.53 -11.17 -29.14
N PRO A 164 1.47 -11.70 -29.92
CA PRO A 164 2.54 -10.89 -30.49
C PRO A 164 1.98 -9.72 -31.32
N PRO A 165 2.65 -8.57 -31.38
CA PRO A 165 2.24 -7.49 -32.26
C PRO A 165 2.28 -7.98 -33.72
N LYS A 166 1.33 -7.54 -34.54
CA LYS A 166 1.38 -7.76 -36.00
C LYS A 166 2.60 -6.99 -36.55
N VAL A 167 3.58 -7.73 -37.04
CA VAL A 167 4.70 -7.11 -37.78
C VAL A 167 4.21 -6.87 -39.19
N GLU A 168 4.03 -5.58 -39.56
CA GLU A 168 3.81 -5.25 -40.98
C GLU A 168 5.10 -5.53 -41.73
N ALA A 169 5.01 -6.42 -42.71
CA ALA A 169 6.12 -6.67 -43.65
C ALA A 169 6.40 -5.36 -44.39
N LYS A 170 7.64 -4.88 -44.31
CA LYS A 170 8.13 -3.71 -45.06
C LYS A 170 8.31 -4.12 -46.51
#